data_d5fede3893e438487f8e283457c5d18c
#
_entry.id   d5fede3893e438487f8e283457c5d18c
#
_cell.length_a   1.000
_cell.length_b   1.000
_cell.length_c   1.000
_cell.angle_alpha   90.00
_cell.angle_beta   90.00
_cell.angle_gamma   90.00
#
_symmetry.space_group_name_H-M   'P 1'
#
loop_
_entity.id
_entity.type
_entity.pdbx_description
1 polymer ?
#
loop_
_entity_poly.entity_id
_entity_poly.type
_entity_poly.pdbx_seq_one_letter_code
_entity_poly.pdbx_strand_id
1 'polypeptide(L)'
;MIKKHRHISILLLTRNEEKNLQKYWTWLDKCKRINEIIVIDDNSTDETKNILKKLETKKIKVKIFERGLENNFSDQRNFGITKTTNNWVLWLDADEKPNKRLIRFLNHIDNLQYKNYAFKRNDIFIRHELNHGENSNQYFLRFFNKKYGRFAGAVHEIWKTPKEVEYKKLHIHHYPHQSLKSFIKKINFYTDIRAQELYDQNQKSNLFQIIFYPLGKFIQDYFFKLGFLDATPGIIMALGMSFHSFLVRAKLWHLSHQ
;
A
#
# COMPACT_ATOMS: atom_id res chain seq x y z
N MET A 1 -2.21 -40.00 7.24
CA MET A 1 -1.44 -38.90 6.61
C MET A 1 -1.58 -37.64 7.45
N ILE A 2 -0.52 -37.18 8.11
CA ILE A 2 -0.51 -35.92 8.85
C ILE A 2 -0.67 -34.79 7.79
N LYS A 3 -1.81 -34.11 7.78
CA LYS A 3 -1.99 -32.92 6.92
C LYS A 3 -0.88 -31.92 7.25
N LYS A 4 0.13 -31.84 6.38
CA LYS A 4 1.20 -30.84 6.51
C LYS A 4 0.54 -29.46 6.43
N HIS A 5 0.37 -28.83 7.56
CA HIS A 5 -0.25 -27.51 7.64
C HIS A 5 0.52 -26.52 6.77
N ARG A 6 -0.20 -25.81 5.90
CA ARG A 6 0.40 -24.76 5.07
C ARG A 6 0.74 -23.56 5.96
N HIS A 7 1.91 -23.03 5.82
CA HIS A 7 2.35 -21.81 6.48
C HIS A 7 2.44 -20.66 5.50
N ILE A 8 2.47 -19.44 6.03
CA ILE A 8 2.51 -18.19 5.29
C ILE A 8 3.80 -17.45 5.63
N SER A 9 4.52 -17.00 4.61
CA SER A 9 5.53 -15.96 4.75
C SER A 9 4.91 -14.58 4.55
N ILE A 10 5.20 -13.64 5.41
CA ILE A 10 4.95 -12.22 5.12
C ILE A 10 6.13 -11.69 4.32
N LEU A 11 5.85 -10.93 3.27
CA LEU A 11 6.82 -10.10 2.56
C LEU A 11 6.54 -8.64 2.88
N LEU A 12 7.53 -7.94 3.39
CA LEU A 12 7.45 -6.56 3.84
C LEU A 12 8.63 -5.77 3.30
N LEU A 13 8.37 -4.61 2.69
CA LEU A 13 9.37 -3.61 2.37
C LEU A 13 9.30 -2.51 3.41
N THR A 14 10.47 -2.03 3.87
CA THR A 14 10.53 -0.98 4.90
C THR A 14 11.57 0.09 4.56
N ARG A 15 11.24 1.32 4.94
CA ARG A 15 12.18 2.45 5.03
C ARG A 15 11.68 3.45 6.06
N ASN A 16 12.30 3.49 7.24
CA ASN A 16 11.93 4.39 8.34
C ASN A 16 10.46 4.25 8.76
N GLU A 17 10.05 3.03 9.12
CA GLU A 17 8.66 2.64 9.41
C GLU A 17 8.41 2.37 10.91
N GLU A 18 9.27 2.84 11.82
CA GLU A 18 9.20 2.56 13.26
C GLU A 18 7.80 2.80 13.85
N LYS A 19 7.17 3.95 13.50
CA LYS A 19 5.88 4.36 14.04
C LYS A 19 4.72 3.48 13.55
N ASN A 20 4.77 3.08 12.28
CA ASN A 20 3.75 2.24 11.68
C ASN A 20 3.83 0.81 12.21
N LEU A 21 5.02 0.26 12.33
CA LEU A 21 5.24 -1.09 12.84
C LEU A 21 4.77 -1.20 14.30
N GLN A 22 5.15 -0.26 15.18
CA GLN A 22 4.70 -0.26 16.57
C GLN A 22 3.18 -0.20 16.69
N LYS A 23 2.52 0.61 15.86
CA LYS A 23 1.09 0.89 15.98
C LYS A 23 0.21 -0.17 15.32
N TYR A 24 0.60 -0.69 14.16
CA TYR A 24 -0.31 -1.48 13.33
C TYR A 24 0.00 -2.97 13.29
N TRP A 25 1.17 -3.43 13.74
CA TRP A 25 1.60 -4.84 13.64
C TRP A 25 1.28 -5.69 14.87
N THR A 26 0.34 -5.27 15.70
CA THR A 26 -0.11 -5.95 16.94
C THR A 26 -1.06 -7.15 16.68
N TRP A 27 -1.28 -7.52 15.44
CA TRP A 27 -2.23 -8.58 15.04
C TRP A 27 -1.58 -9.94 14.74
N LEU A 28 -0.26 -9.97 14.64
CA LEU A 28 0.50 -11.15 14.19
C LEU A 28 0.23 -12.39 15.03
N ASP A 29 0.12 -12.26 16.33
CA ASP A 29 -0.20 -13.32 17.29
C ASP A 29 -1.53 -14.02 17.00
N LYS A 30 -2.48 -13.32 16.37
CA LYS A 30 -3.81 -13.82 16.01
C LYS A 30 -3.80 -14.64 14.71
N CYS A 31 -2.75 -14.57 13.91
CA CYS A 31 -2.62 -15.33 12.67
C CYS A 31 -1.70 -16.55 12.88
N LYS A 32 -2.33 -17.69 13.18
CA LYS A 32 -1.62 -18.93 13.56
C LYS A 32 -0.81 -19.56 12.43
N ARG A 33 -1.05 -19.15 11.18
CA ARG A 33 -0.41 -19.71 9.97
C ARG A 33 0.85 -18.96 9.55
N ILE A 34 1.08 -17.77 10.08
CA ILE A 34 2.31 -17.02 9.82
C ILE A 34 3.42 -17.61 10.69
N ASN A 35 4.52 -18.02 10.06
CA ASN A 35 5.71 -18.52 10.74
C ASN A 35 7.00 -17.82 10.27
N GLU A 36 6.90 -16.90 9.30
CA GLU A 36 8.05 -16.20 8.74
C GLU A 36 7.67 -14.78 8.29
N ILE A 37 8.55 -13.83 8.57
CA ILE A 37 8.51 -12.47 8.04
C ILE A 37 9.84 -12.22 7.32
N ILE A 38 9.78 -11.98 6.03
CA ILE A 38 10.90 -11.55 5.21
C ILE A 38 10.78 -10.05 5.00
N VAL A 39 11.77 -9.33 5.47
CA VAL A 39 11.86 -7.89 5.37
C VAL A 39 12.97 -7.51 4.41
N ILE A 40 12.67 -6.64 3.46
CA ILE A 40 13.67 -5.98 2.63
C ILE A 40 13.69 -4.52 3.07
N ASP A 41 14.77 -4.15 3.75
CA ASP A 41 14.93 -2.83 4.34
C ASP A 41 15.76 -1.93 3.43
N ASP A 42 15.19 -0.81 3.03
CA ASP A 42 15.86 0.21 2.22
C ASP A 42 16.64 1.19 3.11
N ASN A 43 17.66 0.63 3.80
CA ASN A 43 18.62 1.40 4.62
C ASN A 43 17.94 2.29 5.67
N SER A 44 17.01 1.74 6.46
CA SER A 44 16.39 2.47 7.57
C SER A 44 17.41 2.94 8.59
N THR A 45 17.25 4.19 9.04
CA THR A 45 18.11 4.88 10.01
C THR A 45 17.46 5.10 11.37
N ASP A 46 16.16 4.73 11.49
CA ASP A 46 15.37 4.79 12.73
C ASP A 46 15.31 3.41 13.43
N GLU A 47 14.40 3.25 14.39
CA GLU A 47 14.21 2.01 15.15
C GLU A 47 13.52 0.88 14.37
N THR A 48 13.25 1.04 13.08
CA THR A 48 12.54 0.05 12.24
C THR A 48 13.10 -1.36 12.41
N LYS A 49 14.42 -1.54 12.25
CA LYS A 49 15.07 -2.86 12.32
C LYS A 49 14.96 -3.49 13.72
N ASN A 50 15.10 -2.68 14.76
CA ASN A 50 15.01 -3.16 16.15
C ASN A 50 13.57 -3.57 16.51
N ILE A 51 12.57 -2.82 16.02
CA ILE A 51 11.16 -3.17 16.22
C ILE A 51 10.82 -4.46 15.48
N LEU A 52 11.29 -4.64 14.25
CA LEU A 52 11.09 -5.86 13.46
C LEU A 52 11.68 -7.08 14.16
N LYS A 53 12.90 -6.98 14.71
CA LYS A 53 13.50 -8.07 15.50
C LYS A 53 12.65 -8.46 16.72
N LYS A 54 11.97 -7.50 17.36
CA LYS A 54 11.07 -7.78 18.49
C LYS A 54 9.78 -8.52 18.09
N LEU A 55 9.43 -8.58 16.80
CA LEU A 55 8.33 -9.40 16.30
C LEU A 55 8.69 -10.89 16.22
N GLU A 56 9.96 -11.25 16.35
CA GLU A 56 10.40 -12.62 16.37
C GLU A 56 9.88 -13.35 17.63
N THR A 57 9.39 -14.56 17.43
CA THR A 57 8.88 -15.41 18.51
C THR A 57 9.34 -16.85 18.29
N LYS A 58 9.05 -17.77 19.22
CA LYS A 58 9.27 -19.21 18.99
C LYS A 58 8.56 -19.75 17.73
N LYS A 59 7.48 -19.08 17.27
CA LYS A 59 6.68 -19.50 16.10
C LYS A 59 7.00 -18.70 14.84
N ILE A 60 7.37 -17.43 14.95
CA ILE A 60 7.58 -16.52 13.84
C ILE A 60 9.07 -16.18 13.76
N LYS A 61 9.70 -16.52 12.65
CA LYS A 61 11.07 -16.11 12.34
C LYS A 61 11.08 -14.83 11.54
N VAL A 62 11.93 -13.87 11.93
CA VAL A 62 12.09 -12.60 11.23
C VAL A 62 13.47 -12.54 10.58
N LYS A 63 13.51 -12.37 9.28
CA LYS A 63 14.75 -12.20 8.51
C LYS A 63 14.75 -10.85 7.84
N ILE A 64 15.74 -10.03 8.14
CA ILE A 64 15.90 -8.67 7.59
C ILE A 64 17.07 -8.69 6.62
N PHE A 65 16.84 -8.24 5.40
CA PHE A 65 17.83 -8.06 4.36
C PHE A 65 17.94 -6.57 4.02
N GLU A 66 19.11 -5.99 4.21
CA GLU A 66 19.37 -4.60 3.83
C GLU A 66 19.67 -4.55 2.34
N ARG A 67 18.89 -3.78 1.59
CA ARG A 67 19.02 -3.62 0.16
C ARG A 67 18.41 -2.29 -0.29
N GLY A 68 19.23 -1.40 -0.81
CA GLY A 68 18.78 -0.11 -1.38
C GLY A 68 17.77 -0.30 -2.51
N LEU A 69 16.82 0.62 -2.57
CA LEU A 69 15.71 0.58 -3.53
C LEU A 69 16.13 1.09 -4.90
N GLU A 70 17.02 0.84 -5.59
CA GLU A 70 17.48 1.33 -6.91
C GLU A 70 16.33 1.71 -7.88
N ASN A 71 15.33 2.47 -7.38
CA ASN A 71 14.09 2.90 -8.06
C ASN A 71 13.25 1.78 -8.69
N ASN A 72 13.40 0.53 -8.22
CA ASN A 72 12.65 -0.61 -8.73
C ASN A 72 12.04 -1.44 -7.61
N PHE A 73 10.78 -1.18 -7.29
CA PHE A 73 10.03 -1.91 -6.27
C PHE A 73 9.80 -3.38 -6.63
N SER A 74 9.61 -3.70 -7.92
CA SER A 74 9.46 -5.11 -8.35
C SER A 74 10.69 -5.94 -8.06
N ASP A 75 11.89 -5.40 -8.28
CA ASP A 75 13.15 -6.11 -8.00
C ASP A 75 13.35 -6.33 -6.50
N GLN A 76 12.99 -5.33 -5.67
CA GLN A 76 12.98 -5.49 -4.22
C GLN A 76 12.03 -6.62 -3.78
N ARG A 77 10.80 -6.64 -4.30
CA ARG A 77 9.80 -7.66 -3.95
C ARG A 77 10.20 -9.04 -4.48
N ASN A 78 10.67 -9.13 -5.71
CA ASN A 78 11.14 -10.40 -6.29
C ASN A 78 12.34 -10.97 -5.51
N PHE A 79 13.29 -10.13 -5.12
CA PHE A 79 14.37 -10.53 -4.23
C PHE A 79 13.81 -11.07 -2.91
N GLY A 80 12.87 -10.36 -2.28
CA GLY A 80 12.23 -10.81 -1.05
C GLY A 80 11.52 -12.15 -1.21
N ILE A 81 10.83 -12.39 -2.33
CA ILE A 81 10.19 -13.67 -2.63
C ILE A 81 11.19 -14.81 -2.67
N THR A 82 12.39 -14.62 -3.22
CA THR A 82 13.43 -15.69 -3.23
C THR A 82 13.87 -16.08 -1.82
N LYS A 83 13.71 -15.19 -0.83
CA LYS A 83 14.08 -15.44 0.57
C LYS A 83 12.99 -16.12 1.38
N THR A 84 11.74 -16.14 0.90
CA THR A 84 10.64 -16.83 1.60
C THR A 84 10.82 -18.34 1.55
N THR A 85 10.53 -19.03 2.65
CA THR A 85 10.57 -20.51 2.71
C THR A 85 9.23 -21.13 2.35
N ASN A 86 8.12 -20.43 2.60
CA ASN A 86 6.78 -20.92 2.28
C ASN A 86 6.39 -20.60 0.84
N ASN A 87 5.48 -21.40 0.28
CA ASN A 87 4.91 -21.13 -1.05
C ASN A 87 3.84 -20.03 -1.00
N TRP A 88 3.14 -19.89 0.14
CA TRP A 88 2.12 -18.87 0.32
C TRP A 88 2.73 -17.61 0.91
N VAL A 89 2.53 -16.51 0.22
CA VAL A 89 3.08 -15.20 0.60
C VAL A 89 1.95 -14.21 0.79
N LEU A 90 1.93 -13.55 1.92
CA LEU A 90 1.12 -12.39 2.21
C LEU A 90 2.01 -11.15 2.07
N TRP A 91 1.75 -10.34 1.06
CA TRP A 91 2.42 -9.07 0.87
C TRP A 91 1.65 -7.97 1.58
N LEU A 92 2.32 -7.27 2.48
CA LEU A 92 1.80 -6.11 3.20
C LEU A 92 2.82 -4.99 3.24
N ASP A 93 2.32 -3.76 3.29
CA ASP A 93 3.12 -2.59 3.59
C ASP A 93 3.11 -2.32 5.11
N ALA A 94 4.09 -1.57 5.63
CA ALA A 94 4.24 -1.37 7.08
C ALA A 94 3.06 -0.61 7.72
N ASP A 95 2.35 0.19 6.92
CA ASP A 95 1.16 0.95 7.30
C ASP A 95 -0.16 0.22 7.00
N GLU A 96 -0.09 -1.10 6.72
CA GLU A 96 -1.26 -1.93 6.45
C GLU A 96 -1.55 -2.92 7.59
N LYS A 97 -2.85 -3.16 7.84
CA LYS A 97 -3.34 -4.07 8.87
C LYS A 97 -4.51 -4.91 8.37
N PRO A 98 -4.41 -6.25 8.35
CA PRO A 98 -5.53 -7.12 8.03
C PRO A 98 -6.65 -6.97 9.08
N ASN A 99 -7.91 -6.96 8.65
CA ASN A 99 -9.03 -6.98 9.57
C ASN A 99 -9.25 -8.38 10.19
N LYS A 100 -10.09 -8.48 11.21
CA LYS A 100 -10.36 -9.76 11.92
C LYS A 100 -10.88 -10.87 10.98
N ARG A 101 -11.68 -10.52 9.95
CA ARG A 101 -12.23 -11.49 8.99
C ARG A 101 -11.13 -12.03 8.07
N LEU A 102 -10.22 -11.15 7.61
CA LEU A 102 -9.07 -11.56 6.80
C LEU A 102 -8.12 -12.47 7.60
N ILE A 103 -7.81 -12.13 8.86
CA ILE A 103 -6.99 -13.00 9.74
C ILE A 103 -7.64 -14.38 9.89
N ARG A 104 -8.96 -14.45 10.07
CA ARG A 104 -9.68 -15.73 10.13
C ARG A 104 -9.55 -16.52 8.83
N PHE A 105 -9.71 -15.87 7.67
CA PHE A 105 -9.50 -16.48 6.36
C PHE A 105 -8.08 -17.05 6.22
N LEU A 106 -7.05 -16.28 6.56
CA LEU A 106 -5.66 -16.71 6.51
C LEU A 106 -5.38 -17.92 7.43
N ASN A 107 -6.09 -18.05 8.54
CA ASN A 107 -5.96 -19.22 9.42
C ASN A 107 -6.53 -20.53 8.81
N HIS A 108 -7.32 -20.45 7.73
CA HIS A 108 -7.98 -21.59 7.06
C HIS A 108 -7.44 -21.86 5.66
N ILE A 109 -6.17 -21.59 5.40
CA ILE A 109 -5.54 -21.70 4.07
C ILE A 109 -5.41 -23.11 3.52
N ASP A 110 -5.68 -24.14 4.31
CA ASP A 110 -5.56 -25.53 3.87
C ASP A 110 -6.58 -25.87 2.76
N ASN A 111 -7.71 -25.17 2.73
CA ASN A 111 -8.81 -25.39 1.81
C ASN A 111 -8.88 -24.34 0.68
N LEU A 112 -7.76 -23.66 0.37
CA LEU A 112 -7.74 -22.68 -0.69
C LEU A 112 -7.87 -23.32 -2.07
N GLN A 113 -8.84 -22.85 -2.84
CA GLN A 113 -9.11 -23.29 -4.20
C GLN A 113 -8.23 -22.56 -5.22
N TYR A 114 -8.12 -21.26 -5.07
CA TYR A 114 -7.36 -20.40 -5.99
C TYR A 114 -5.89 -20.27 -5.56
N LYS A 115 -5.07 -19.71 -6.44
CA LYS A 115 -3.64 -19.48 -6.20
C LYS A 115 -3.32 -18.03 -5.86
N ASN A 116 -4.25 -17.12 -6.12
CA ASN A 116 -4.10 -15.69 -5.92
C ASN A 116 -5.39 -15.11 -5.32
N TYR A 117 -5.25 -14.20 -4.38
CA TYR A 117 -6.35 -13.54 -3.69
C TYR A 117 -6.11 -12.04 -3.64
N ALA A 118 -7.09 -11.27 -4.12
CA ALA A 118 -7.15 -9.84 -3.99
C ALA A 118 -8.10 -9.45 -2.86
N PHE A 119 -7.69 -8.50 -2.03
CA PHE A 119 -8.45 -7.98 -0.91
C PHE A 119 -8.76 -6.51 -1.11
N LYS A 120 -9.89 -6.07 -0.57
CA LYS A 120 -10.27 -4.66 -0.56
C LYS A 120 -9.34 -3.89 0.38
N ARG A 121 -8.73 -2.80 -0.10
CA ARG A 121 -7.99 -1.88 0.75
C ARG A 121 -8.88 -0.70 1.13
N ASN A 122 -8.98 -0.44 2.42
CA ASN A 122 -9.72 0.67 2.96
C ASN A 122 -8.75 1.63 3.64
N ASP A 123 -8.69 2.86 3.14
CA ASP A 123 -7.85 3.89 3.73
C ASP A 123 -8.49 4.44 5.01
N ILE A 124 -7.70 4.47 6.07
CA ILE A 124 -8.08 5.07 7.36
C ILE A 124 -7.47 6.47 7.41
N PHE A 125 -8.31 7.47 7.24
CA PHE A 125 -7.91 8.87 7.26
C PHE A 125 -8.48 9.57 8.49
N ILE A 126 -7.61 10.18 9.30
CA ILE A 126 -7.99 10.87 10.55
C ILE A 126 -8.91 9.98 11.43
N ARG A 127 -8.52 8.69 11.61
CA ARG A 127 -9.23 7.66 12.39
C ARG A 127 -10.59 7.21 11.81
N HIS A 128 -10.96 7.65 10.62
CA HIS A 128 -12.17 7.23 9.92
C HIS A 128 -11.83 6.39 8.68
N GLU A 129 -12.59 5.35 8.47
CA GLU A 129 -12.49 4.53 7.27
C GLU A 129 -13.17 5.26 6.11
N LEU A 130 -12.40 5.52 5.03
CA LEU A 130 -12.96 6.09 3.81
C LEU A 130 -13.54 4.96 2.94
N ASN A 131 -14.81 5.05 2.66
CA ASN A 131 -15.54 4.08 1.84
C ASN A 131 -15.88 4.63 0.45
N HIS A 132 -15.74 5.93 0.27
CA HIS A 132 -16.11 6.68 -0.92
C HIS A 132 -14.95 7.58 -1.38
N GLY A 133 -15.16 8.35 -2.44
CA GLY A 133 -14.13 9.26 -2.96
C GLY A 133 -13.06 8.56 -3.78
N GLU A 134 -11.85 9.10 -3.76
CA GLU A 134 -10.72 8.70 -4.62
C GLU A 134 -10.35 7.22 -4.51
N ASN A 135 -10.34 6.69 -3.30
CA ASN A 135 -9.79 5.36 -2.99
C ASN A 135 -10.86 4.29 -2.74
N SER A 136 -12.12 4.56 -3.10
CA SER A 136 -13.21 3.62 -2.87
C SER A 136 -13.08 2.37 -3.75
N ASN A 137 -13.45 1.23 -3.17
CA ASN A 137 -13.55 -0.06 -3.86
C ASN A 137 -12.30 -0.59 -4.57
N GLN A 138 -11.10 -0.20 -4.11
CA GLN A 138 -9.86 -0.72 -4.67
C GLN A 138 -9.53 -2.10 -4.10
N TYR A 139 -9.26 -3.05 -5.00
CA TYR A 139 -8.78 -4.38 -4.65
C TYR A 139 -7.32 -4.52 -5.04
N PHE A 140 -6.52 -5.04 -4.11
CA PHE A 140 -5.11 -5.32 -4.34
C PHE A 140 -4.84 -6.80 -4.16
N LEU A 141 -4.11 -7.39 -5.09
CA LEU A 141 -3.63 -8.75 -4.97
C LEU A 141 -2.54 -8.78 -3.90
N ARG A 142 -2.84 -9.35 -2.74
CA ARG A 142 -1.97 -9.32 -1.56
C ARG A 142 -1.59 -10.70 -1.03
N PHE A 143 -2.32 -11.75 -1.45
CA PHE A 143 -2.05 -13.10 -0.98
C PHE A 143 -1.97 -14.07 -2.16
N PHE A 144 -0.83 -14.71 -2.33
CA PHE A 144 -0.55 -15.52 -3.51
C PHE A 144 0.40 -16.68 -3.23
N ASN A 145 0.40 -17.65 -4.14
CA ASN A 145 1.39 -18.71 -4.17
C ASN A 145 2.54 -18.32 -5.11
N LYS A 146 3.74 -18.12 -4.55
CA LYS A 146 4.94 -17.61 -5.26
C LYS A 146 5.38 -18.42 -6.47
N LYS A 147 4.93 -19.68 -6.60
CA LYS A 147 5.26 -20.54 -7.74
C LYS A 147 4.57 -20.13 -9.05
N TYR A 148 3.57 -19.26 -8.98
CA TYR A 148 2.69 -18.97 -10.11
C TYR A 148 2.74 -17.52 -10.58
N GLY A 149 3.81 -16.78 -10.28
CA GLY A 149 3.94 -15.41 -10.76
C GLY A 149 5.23 -14.73 -10.33
N ARG A 150 5.32 -13.45 -10.66
CA ARG A 150 6.40 -12.55 -10.27
C ARG A 150 5.90 -11.10 -10.24
N PHE A 151 6.55 -10.24 -9.50
CA PHE A 151 6.31 -8.79 -9.59
C PHE A 151 6.90 -8.22 -10.88
N ALA A 152 6.18 -7.26 -11.47
CA ALA A 152 6.61 -6.50 -12.65
C ALA A 152 6.09 -5.06 -12.58
N GLY A 153 6.84 -4.12 -13.15
CA GLY A 153 6.63 -2.68 -13.07
C GLY A 153 7.59 -2.03 -12.08
N ALA A 154 8.24 -0.90 -12.45
CA ALA A 154 9.24 -0.29 -11.60
C ALA A 154 8.63 0.41 -10.37
N VAL A 155 7.57 1.21 -10.57
CA VAL A 155 6.92 2.03 -9.53
C VAL A 155 5.50 1.54 -9.21
N HIS A 156 4.71 1.15 -10.18
CA HIS A 156 3.36 0.61 -9.98
C HIS A 156 3.39 -0.91 -10.17
N GLU A 157 4.13 -1.56 -9.29
CA GLU A 157 4.37 -2.98 -9.37
C GLU A 157 3.09 -3.80 -9.17
N ILE A 158 2.93 -4.80 -10.01
CA ILE A 158 1.83 -5.76 -9.94
C ILE A 158 2.37 -7.18 -9.91
N TRP A 159 1.68 -8.07 -9.22
CA TRP A 159 1.93 -9.50 -9.29
C TRP A 159 1.39 -10.06 -10.62
N LYS A 160 2.26 -10.30 -11.58
CA LYS A 160 1.90 -10.96 -12.86
C LYS A 160 1.80 -12.45 -12.66
N THR A 161 0.65 -13.03 -12.98
CA THR A 161 0.35 -14.44 -12.81
C THR A 161 -0.56 -14.94 -13.93
N PRO A 162 -0.34 -16.18 -14.47
CA PRO A 162 -1.27 -16.82 -15.40
C PRO A 162 -2.45 -17.49 -14.69
N LYS A 163 -2.49 -17.47 -13.35
CA LYS A 163 -3.54 -18.10 -12.55
C LYS A 163 -4.60 -17.11 -12.15
N GLU A 164 -5.84 -17.61 -12.05
CA GLU A 164 -6.99 -16.82 -11.64
C GLU A 164 -6.76 -16.13 -10.29
N VAL A 165 -7.34 -14.94 -10.17
CA VAL A 165 -7.35 -14.13 -8.96
C VAL A 165 -8.75 -14.11 -8.40
N GLU A 166 -8.92 -14.56 -7.16
CA GLU A 166 -10.18 -14.45 -6.45
C GLU A 166 -10.25 -13.13 -5.68
N TYR A 167 -11.28 -12.33 -5.98
CA TYR A 167 -11.57 -11.06 -5.32
C TYR A 167 -12.46 -11.29 -4.10
N LYS A 168 -11.90 -11.13 -2.90
CA LYS A 168 -12.64 -11.33 -1.65
C LYS A 168 -12.96 -10.01 -0.97
N LYS A 169 -14.22 -9.83 -0.57
CA LYS A 169 -14.67 -8.70 0.28
C LYS A 169 -14.13 -8.85 1.73
N LEU A 170 -12.80 -9.00 1.83
CA LEU A 170 -12.04 -8.99 3.07
C LEU A 170 -11.12 -7.76 3.04
N HIS A 171 -10.89 -7.13 4.18
CA HIS A 171 -10.33 -5.79 4.20
C HIS A 171 -8.92 -5.75 4.79
N ILE A 172 -8.07 -4.99 4.14
CA ILE A 172 -6.81 -4.50 4.67
C ILE A 172 -7.00 -3.01 4.97
N HIS A 173 -6.88 -2.62 6.23
CA HIS A 173 -6.87 -1.21 6.62
C HIS A 173 -5.50 -0.63 6.34
N HIS A 174 -5.44 0.43 5.58
CA HIS A 174 -4.25 1.16 5.21
C HIS A 174 -4.27 2.53 5.90
N TYR A 175 -3.16 2.92 6.49
CA TYR A 175 -3.01 4.14 7.29
C TYR A 175 -2.01 5.11 6.64
N PRO A 176 -2.33 5.67 5.46
CA PRO A 176 -1.37 6.42 4.63
C PRO A 176 -0.94 7.74 5.27
N HIS A 177 -1.76 8.26 6.20
CA HIS A 177 -1.54 9.57 6.80
C HIS A 177 -1.80 9.56 8.29
N GLN A 178 -0.76 9.81 9.08
CA GLN A 178 -0.88 9.88 10.55
C GLN A 178 -1.51 11.19 11.04
N SER A 179 -1.48 12.25 10.21
CA SER A 179 -2.00 13.59 10.53
C SER A 179 -2.28 14.38 9.25
N LEU A 180 -3.05 15.46 9.37
CA LEU A 180 -3.26 16.42 8.28
C LEU A 180 -1.94 17.03 7.81
N LYS A 181 -1.01 17.32 8.72
CA LYS A 181 0.34 17.82 8.39
C LYS A 181 1.08 16.84 7.47
N SER A 182 1.07 15.53 7.79
CA SER A 182 1.72 14.51 6.96
C SER A 182 1.03 14.36 5.60
N PHE A 183 -0.28 14.51 5.55
CA PHE A 183 -1.05 14.48 4.31
C PHE A 183 -0.64 15.64 3.38
N ILE A 184 -0.64 16.88 3.86
CA ILE A 184 -0.22 18.05 3.08
C ILE A 184 1.24 17.92 2.61
N LYS A 185 2.14 17.43 3.48
CA LYS A 185 3.54 17.18 3.10
C LYS A 185 3.65 16.18 1.95
N LYS A 186 2.89 15.08 2.01
CA LYS A 186 2.86 14.09 0.91
C LYS A 186 2.27 14.68 -0.37
N ILE A 187 1.18 15.43 -0.30
CA ILE A 187 0.60 16.15 -1.45
C ILE A 187 1.68 17.00 -2.11
N ASN A 188 2.38 17.84 -1.34
CA ASN A 188 3.41 18.71 -1.90
C ASN A 188 4.51 17.91 -2.60
N PHE A 189 5.03 16.85 -1.96
CA PHE A 189 6.08 15.99 -2.50
C PHE A 189 5.65 15.29 -3.81
N TYR A 190 4.47 14.64 -3.82
CA TYR A 190 4.03 13.93 -5.03
C TYR A 190 3.66 14.87 -6.18
N THR A 191 3.24 16.10 -5.88
CA THR A 191 2.95 17.09 -6.91
C THR A 191 4.22 17.64 -7.56
N ASP A 192 5.37 17.67 -6.87
CA ASP A 192 6.67 17.98 -7.48
C ASP A 192 7.04 16.92 -8.52
N ILE A 193 6.97 15.65 -8.14
CA ILE A 193 7.28 14.53 -9.04
C ILE A 193 6.34 14.54 -10.25
N ARG A 194 5.03 14.70 -10.01
CA ARG A 194 4.05 14.65 -11.11
C ARG A 194 4.17 15.82 -12.06
N ALA A 195 4.47 17.02 -11.56
CA ALA A 195 4.70 18.19 -12.41
C ALA A 195 5.95 17.99 -13.28
N GLN A 196 7.03 17.43 -12.71
CA GLN A 196 8.24 17.11 -13.46
C GLN A 196 8.00 16.06 -14.55
N GLU A 197 7.29 14.96 -14.22
CA GLU A 197 6.92 13.95 -15.21
C GLU A 197 6.15 14.52 -16.41
N LEU A 198 5.20 15.42 -16.14
CA LEU A 198 4.41 16.06 -17.19
C LEU A 198 5.27 17.02 -18.03
N TYR A 199 6.18 17.73 -17.39
CA TYR A 199 7.13 18.62 -18.07
C TYR A 199 8.08 17.83 -18.99
N ASP A 200 8.61 16.71 -18.53
CA ASP A 200 9.48 15.81 -19.32
C ASP A 200 8.73 15.20 -20.52
N GLN A 201 7.41 15.07 -20.42
CA GLN A 201 6.52 14.68 -21.52
C GLN A 201 6.12 15.85 -22.45
N ASN A 202 6.78 17.02 -22.33
CA ASN A 202 6.48 18.23 -23.07
C ASN A 202 5.05 18.78 -22.88
N GLN A 203 4.38 18.43 -21.76
CA GLN A 203 3.10 18.99 -21.43
C GLN A 203 3.26 20.38 -20.81
N LYS A 204 2.28 21.24 -21.04
CA LYS A 204 2.22 22.59 -20.47
C LYS A 204 0.90 22.77 -19.72
N SER A 205 0.89 23.69 -18.79
CA SER A 205 -0.31 24.11 -18.07
C SER A 205 -0.65 25.57 -18.39
N ASN A 206 -1.93 25.89 -18.35
CA ASN A 206 -2.44 27.24 -18.56
C ASN A 206 -3.39 27.65 -17.42
N LEU A 207 -3.77 28.94 -17.38
CA LEU A 207 -4.63 29.49 -16.33
C LEU A 207 -5.97 28.75 -16.20
N PHE A 208 -6.56 28.33 -17.32
CA PHE A 208 -7.81 27.58 -17.31
C PHE A 208 -7.64 26.24 -16.56
N GLN A 209 -6.58 25.50 -16.84
CA GLN A 209 -6.29 24.22 -16.17
C GLN A 209 -5.99 24.41 -14.68
N ILE A 210 -5.29 25.50 -14.30
CA ILE A 210 -4.97 25.82 -12.91
C ILE A 210 -6.25 26.07 -12.09
N ILE A 211 -7.27 26.67 -12.69
CA ILE A 211 -8.53 27.01 -12.01
C ILE A 211 -9.54 25.86 -12.08
N PHE A 212 -9.80 25.32 -13.26
CA PHE A 212 -10.94 24.43 -13.47
C PHE A 212 -10.64 22.95 -13.17
N TYR A 213 -9.39 22.48 -13.28
CA TYR A 213 -9.06 21.11 -12.95
C TYR A 213 -9.24 20.80 -11.45
N PRO A 214 -8.81 21.68 -10.51
CA PRO A 214 -9.10 21.48 -9.09
C PRO A 214 -10.59 21.46 -8.78
N LEU A 215 -11.36 22.36 -9.38
CA LEU A 215 -12.82 22.41 -9.22
C LEU A 215 -13.47 21.11 -9.72
N GLY A 216 -13.10 20.67 -10.93
CA GLY A 216 -13.58 19.41 -11.49
C GLY A 216 -13.19 18.20 -10.63
N LYS A 217 -11.97 18.19 -10.09
CA LYS A 217 -11.52 17.14 -9.18
C LYS A 217 -12.31 17.09 -7.89
N PHE A 218 -12.58 18.24 -7.28
CA PHE A 218 -13.44 18.33 -6.10
C PHE A 218 -14.84 17.79 -6.37
N ILE A 219 -15.49 18.25 -7.44
CA ILE A 219 -16.83 17.83 -7.83
C ILE A 219 -16.86 16.32 -8.08
N GLN A 220 -15.87 15.80 -8.80
CA GLN A 220 -15.73 14.38 -9.06
C GLN A 220 -15.66 13.56 -7.77
N ASP A 221 -14.74 13.90 -6.86
CA ASP A 221 -14.48 13.10 -5.68
C ASP A 221 -15.57 13.25 -4.61
N TYR A 222 -16.10 14.47 -4.44
CA TYR A 222 -17.08 14.73 -3.39
C TYR A 222 -18.49 14.31 -3.79
N PHE A 223 -18.94 14.65 -5.01
CA PHE A 223 -20.29 14.36 -5.47
C PHE A 223 -20.37 13.05 -6.27
N PHE A 224 -19.63 12.91 -7.37
CA PHE A 224 -19.77 11.74 -8.24
C PHE A 224 -19.24 10.44 -7.62
N LYS A 225 -18.17 10.51 -6.83
CA LYS A 225 -17.63 9.36 -6.08
C LYS A 225 -18.21 9.29 -4.66
N LEU A 226 -19.26 10.04 -4.37
CA LEU A 226 -20.01 10.02 -3.12
C LEU A 226 -19.16 10.31 -1.87
N GLY A 227 -18.08 11.10 -2.00
CA GLY A 227 -17.19 11.44 -0.88
C GLY A 227 -17.91 12.13 0.29
N PHE A 228 -19.07 12.80 0.03
CA PHE A 228 -19.88 13.40 1.08
C PHE A 228 -20.47 12.38 2.07
N LEU A 229 -20.58 11.10 1.69
CA LEU A 229 -21.04 10.04 2.59
C LEU A 229 -19.99 9.67 3.65
N ASP A 230 -18.72 10.03 3.45
CA ASP A 230 -17.67 9.86 4.46
C ASP A 230 -17.58 11.06 5.43
N ALA A 231 -18.61 11.91 5.48
CA ALA A 231 -18.75 13.07 6.37
C ALA A 231 -17.53 14.01 6.31
N THR A 232 -17.08 14.54 7.47
CA THR A 232 -15.94 15.49 7.56
C THR A 232 -14.63 14.93 6.97
N PRO A 233 -14.20 13.68 7.19
CA PRO A 233 -13.04 13.11 6.51
C PRO A 233 -13.14 13.10 4.99
N GLY A 234 -14.34 12.85 4.46
CA GLY A 234 -14.58 12.84 3.01
C GLY A 234 -14.39 14.21 2.37
N ILE A 235 -14.92 15.30 2.97
CA ILE A 235 -14.69 16.65 2.43
C ILE A 235 -13.22 17.07 2.56
N ILE A 236 -12.53 16.73 3.67
CA ILE A 236 -11.10 17.04 3.82
C ILE A 236 -10.27 16.32 2.74
N MET A 237 -10.59 15.05 2.45
CA MET A 237 -9.92 14.30 1.40
C MET A 237 -10.19 14.91 0.02
N ALA A 238 -11.45 15.22 -0.32
CA ALA A 238 -11.82 15.82 -1.59
C ALA A 238 -11.14 17.19 -1.82
N LEU A 239 -11.10 18.05 -0.79
CA LEU A 239 -10.35 19.31 -0.84
C LEU A 239 -8.84 19.10 -0.98
N GLY A 240 -8.28 18.13 -0.27
CA GLY A 240 -6.87 17.78 -0.38
C GLY A 240 -6.49 17.31 -1.80
N MET A 241 -7.31 16.48 -2.43
CA MET A 241 -7.09 16.01 -3.81
C MET A 241 -7.34 17.11 -4.85
N SER A 242 -8.28 18.01 -4.59
CA SER A 242 -8.45 19.25 -5.37
C SER A 242 -7.20 20.13 -5.30
N PHE A 243 -6.66 20.33 -4.09
CA PHE A 243 -5.40 21.06 -3.88
C PHE A 243 -4.20 20.39 -4.54
N HIS A 244 -4.13 19.04 -4.51
CA HIS A 244 -3.14 18.29 -5.28
C HIS A 244 -3.22 18.62 -6.77
N SER A 245 -4.43 18.63 -7.36
CA SER A 245 -4.65 18.96 -8.76
C SER A 245 -4.20 20.40 -9.09
N PHE A 246 -4.50 21.36 -8.20
CA PHE A 246 -4.02 22.74 -8.31
C PHE A 246 -2.50 22.80 -8.33
N LEU A 247 -1.84 22.19 -7.34
CA LEU A 247 -0.37 22.23 -7.22
C LEU A 247 0.34 21.62 -8.44
N VAL A 248 -0.16 20.49 -8.96
CA VAL A 248 0.43 19.88 -10.17
C VAL A 248 0.41 20.85 -11.33
N ARG A 249 -0.73 21.53 -11.57
CA ARG A 249 -0.88 22.47 -12.69
C ARG A 249 -0.08 23.75 -12.49
N ALA A 250 -0.07 24.30 -11.27
CA ALA A 250 0.70 25.50 -10.95
C ALA A 250 2.22 25.26 -11.05
N LYS A 251 2.71 24.12 -10.52
CA LYS A 251 4.12 23.74 -10.62
C LYS A 251 4.54 23.44 -12.07
N LEU A 252 3.70 22.76 -12.84
CA LEU A 252 3.94 22.51 -14.27
C LEU A 252 4.00 23.82 -15.06
N TRP A 253 3.11 24.78 -14.76
CA TRP A 253 3.15 26.10 -15.35
C TRP A 253 4.47 26.82 -15.02
N HIS A 254 4.88 26.77 -13.76
CA HIS A 254 6.14 27.37 -13.31
C HIS A 254 7.35 26.79 -14.03
N LEU A 255 7.47 25.45 -14.12
CA LEU A 255 8.53 24.76 -14.86
C LEU A 255 8.57 25.14 -16.36
N SER A 256 7.41 25.41 -16.94
CA SER A 256 7.29 25.76 -18.38
C SER A 256 7.64 27.20 -18.69
N HIS A 257 7.85 28.07 -17.66
CA HIS A 257 8.14 29.50 -17.79
C HIS A 257 9.47 29.90 -17.13
N GLN A 258 10.28 28.94 -16.76
CA GLN A 258 11.70 29.10 -16.43
C GLN A 258 12.56 28.95 -17.71
#